data_14befb0fe362ecdf1eab83d1bfafacc2
#
_entry.id   14befb0fe362ecdf1eab83d1bfafacc2
#
_cell.length_a   1.000
_cell.length_b   1.000
_cell.length_c   1.000
_cell.angle_alpha   90.00
_cell.angle_beta   90.00
_cell.angle_gamma   90.00
#
_symmetry.space_group_name_H-M   'P 1'
#
loop_
_entity.id
_entity.type
_entity.pdbx_description
1 polymer ?
#
loop_
_entity_poly.entity_id
_entity_poly.type
_entity_poly.pdbx_seq_one_letter_code
_entity_poly.pdbx_strand_id
1 'polypeptide(L)'
;MTRQVFASDPCWVQPLTTERLEHLDARRNPFLRDIEVAYWIARRGSRAIGRISAQINRRHIERHDPITGHFGFLDAVDEPDVFAALLGCAEGWLRERGMRQIAGPFSLSINDQCGLLIEGFERPPSMMMGHARPYYAKRLEALGYAKAKDLIAYDFDVAAPWPAAAEHLIARLREGGRLQVRPLDMRHYQEEIATLCEIFNDAWSGSWGFIPFGVEEARYLANTIRPLVNAHSFAIGELEGEPVAMSVAVPNVNEAIRGLDGHLLPLGWLPLLWRLKVGGLRTARMSLLGVRRRLQGTMTGAALAFGVIDSIKAYHQQHGYSKAELSWVFEDNRPVRKIIEKVGGVPYKRYRIYAKALNG
;
A
#
# COMPACT_ATOMS: atom_id res chain seq x y z
N MET A 1 5.88 11.76 -19.24
CA MET A 1 7.05 10.92 -19.03
C MET A 1 6.63 9.49 -18.72
N THR A 2 5.95 9.17 -17.64
CA THR A 2 5.50 7.80 -17.29
C THR A 2 4.78 7.08 -18.43
N ARG A 3 3.89 7.75 -19.16
CA ARG A 3 3.27 7.22 -20.41
C ARG A 3 4.28 6.67 -21.43
N GLN A 4 5.45 7.27 -21.56
CA GLN A 4 6.45 6.81 -22.53
C GLN A 4 7.17 5.55 -22.04
N VAL A 5 7.45 5.47 -20.73
CA VAL A 5 8.08 4.30 -20.10
C VAL A 5 7.16 3.08 -20.16
N PHE A 6 5.86 3.31 -19.98
CA PHE A 6 4.85 2.23 -19.89
C PHE A 6 3.96 2.12 -21.16
N ALA A 7 4.29 2.80 -22.26
CA ALA A 7 3.42 2.87 -23.45
C ALA A 7 3.06 1.48 -24.03
N SER A 8 3.96 0.51 -23.93
CA SER A 8 3.75 -0.88 -24.41
C SER A 8 3.26 -1.83 -23.32
N ASP A 9 2.93 -1.32 -22.13
CA ASP A 9 2.52 -2.18 -21.00
C ASP A 9 0.99 -2.14 -20.84
N PRO A 10 0.28 -3.23 -21.19
CA PRO A 10 -1.17 -3.27 -21.11
C PRO A 10 -1.69 -3.31 -19.68
N CYS A 11 -0.82 -3.65 -18.71
CA CYS A 11 -1.17 -3.74 -17.30
C CYS A 11 -0.98 -2.43 -16.55
N TRP A 12 -0.24 -1.48 -17.13
CA TRP A 12 -0.03 -0.20 -16.47
C TRP A 12 -1.31 0.64 -16.40
N VAL A 13 -1.53 1.24 -15.24
CA VAL A 13 -2.64 2.17 -15.00
C VAL A 13 -2.06 3.53 -14.65
N GLN A 14 -2.36 4.54 -15.49
CA GLN A 14 -1.89 5.88 -15.22
C GLN A 14 -2.66 6.50 -14.05
N PRO A 15 -1.96 6.93 -12.97
CA PRO A 15 -2.59 7.65 -11.87
C PRO A 15 -3.22 8.96 -12.37
N LEU A 16 -4.28 9.42 -11.69
CA LEU A 16 -4.88 10.71 -11.98
C LEU A 16 -3.88 11.83 -11.71
N THR A 17 -3.76 12.75 -12.66
CA THR A 17 -2.81 13.88 -12.55
C THR A 17 -3.14 14.77 -11.35
N THR A 18 -4.42 14.99 -11.08
CA THR A 18 -4.89 15.80 -9.95
C THR A 18 -4.51 15.16 -8.61
N GLU A 19 -4.75 13.86 -8.47
CA GLU A 19 -4.37 13.10 -7.27
C GLU A 19 -2.84 13.15 -7.06
N ARG A 20 -2.06 12.96 -8.11
CA ARG A 20 -0.60 12.99 -8.01
C ARG A 20 -0.06 14.38 -7.66
N LEU A 21 -0.67 15.45 -8.15
CA LEU A 21 -0.30 16.82 -7.79
C LEU A 21 -0.62 17.13 -6.31
N GLU A 22 -1.78 16.68 -5.82
CA GLU A 22 -2.13 16.82 -4.40
C GLU A 22 -1.20 16.02 -3.49
N HIS A 23 -0.85 14.80 -3.91
CA HIS A 23 0.08 13.94 -3.18
C HIS A 23 1.47 14.58 -3.00
N LEU A 24 1.92 15.35 -3.97
CA LEU A 24 3.23 16.05 -3.95
C LEU A 24 3.17 17.48 -3.41
N ASP A 25 1.99 18.03 -3.08
CA ASP A 25 1.85 19.37 -2.50
C ASP A 25 2.02 19.33 -0.97
N ALA A 26 3.15 19.86 -0.48
CA ALA A 26 3.45 19.92 0.96
C ALA A 26 2.44 20.73 1.79
N ARG A 27 1.64 21.59 1.15
CA ARG A 27 0.56 22.34 1.83
C ARG A 27 -0.67 21.48 2.07
N ARG A 28 -0.87 20.41 1.29
CA ARG A 28 -2.03 19.53 1.35
C ARG A 28 -1.71 18.19 1.99
N ASN A 29 -0.54 17.63 1.70
CA ASN A 29 -0.11 16.32 2.17
C ASN A 29 0.68 16.42 3.48
N PRO A 30 0.11 16.04 4.64
CA PRO A 30 0.78 16.12 5.93
C PRO A 30 1.99 15.19 6.04
N PHE A 31 2.09 14.13 5.24
CA PHE A 31 3.27 13.25 5.20
C PHE A 31 4.55 13.99 4.82
N LEU A 32 4.46 15.08 4.08
CA LEU A 32 5.62 15.86 3.65
C LEU A 32 6.18 16.79 4.73
N ARG A 33 5.51 16.95 5.88
CA ARG A 33 6.00 17.83 6.97
C ARG A 33 7.27 17.30 7.63
N ASP A 34 7.38 15.98 7.76
CA ASP A 34 8.50 15.29 8.40
C ASP A 34 9.49 14.70 7.39
N ILE A 35 9.33 15.04 6.10
CA ILE A 35 10.15 14.51 5.01
C ILE A 35 10.84 15.65 4.27
N GLU A 36 12.17 15.64 4.29
CA GLU A 36 12.95 16.41 3.32
C GLU A 36 13.03 15.61 2.03
N VAL A 37 12.63 16.19 0.90
CA VAL A 37 12.55 15.49 -0.39
C VAL A 37 13.07 16.34 -1.53
N ALA A 38 13.76 15.69 -2.47
CA ALA A 38 14.18 16.27 -3.75
C ALA A 38 13.74 15.37 -4.90
N TYR A 39 13.51 15.98 -6.06
CA TYR A 39 13.02 15.30 -7.27
C TYR A 39 13.90 15.64 -8.46
N TRP A 40 14.19 14.65 -9.30
CA TRP A 40 14.94 14.82 -10.54
C TRP A 40 14.19 14.22 -11.72
N ILE A 41 14.40 14.86 -12.88
CA ILE A 41 13.91 14.40 -14.18
C ILE A 41 15.10 14.28 -15.13
N ALA A 42 15.36 13.08 -15.61
CA ALA A 42 16.31 12.86 -16.69
C ALA A 42 15.68 13.29 -18.03
N ARG A 43 16.43 14.04 -18.82
CA ARG A 43 15.97 14.54 -20.13
C ARG A 43 16.98 14.20 -21.23
N ARG A 44 16.45 13.94 -22.43
CA ARG A 44 17.23 13.91 -23.67
C ARG A 44 16.66 14.96 -24.60
N GLY A 45 17.36 16.09 -24.73
CA GLY A 45 16.78 17.29 -25.33
C GLY A 45 15.54 17.76 -24.56
N SER A 46 14.44 17.96 -25.23
CA SER A 46 13.15 18.33 -24.64
C SER A 46 12.38 17.16 -24.00
N ARG A 47 12.75 15.91 -24.33
CA ARG A 47 12.01 14.71 -23.92
C ARG A 47 12.44 14.25 -22.51
N ALA A 48 11.47 14.13 -21.60
CA ALA A 48 11.70 13.53 -20.28
C ALA A 48 11.71 12.00 -20.42
N ILE A 49 12.80 11.34 -20.00
CA ILE A 49 13.07 9.90 -20.15
C ILE A 49 13.18 9.15 -18.82
N GLY A 50 13.19 9.85 -17.70
CA GLY A 50 13.20 9.24 -16.38
C GLY A 50 12.93 10.23 -15.27
N ARG A 51 12.62 9.73 -14.08
CA ARG A 51 12.46 10.51 -12.84
C ARG A 51 12.85 9.68 -11.64
N ILE A 52 13.18 10.35 -10.55
CA ILE A 52 13.43 9.77 -9.23
C ILE A 52 13.17 10.83 -8.15
N SER A 53 12.88 10.38 -6.93
CA SER A 53 13.02 11.20 -5.73
C SER A 53 14.10 10.65 -4.82
N ALA A 54 14.67 11.51 -3.97
CA ALA A 54 15.37 11.10 -2.77
C ALA A 54 14.75 11.82 -1.57
N GLN A 55 14.63 11.12 -0.45
CA GLN A 55 14.00 11.67 0.74
C GLN A 55 14.65 11.19 2.02
N ILE A 56 14.56 12.05 3.04
CA ILE A 56 14.95 11.77 4.42
C ILE A 56 13.70 11.94 5.27
N ASN A 57 13.27 10.87 5.89
CA ASN A 57 12.12 10.88 6.77
C ASN A 57 12.61 10.97 8.22
N ARG A 58 12.32 12.08 8.92
CA ARG A 58 12.77 12.33 10.29
C ARG A 58 12.25 11.27 11.26
N ARG A 59 11.01 10.81 11.12
CA ARG A 59 10.44 9.76 11.99
C ARG A 59 11.12 8.42 11.78
N HIS A 60 11.60 8.13 10.55
CA HIS A 60 12.39 6.93 10.30
C HIS A 60 13.72 7.00 11.00
N ILE A 61 14.42 8.13 10.91
CA ILE A 61 15.72 8.39 11.57
C ILE A 61 15.59 8.23 13.08
N GLU A 62 14.58 8.85 13.68
CA GLU A 62 14.36 8.79 15.13
C GLU A 62 14.06 7.38 15.65
N ARG A 63 13.45 6.54 14.83
CA ARG A 63 12.95 5.23 15.27
C ARG A 63 13.85 4.05 14.90
N HIS A 64 14.56 4.12 13.79
CA HIS A 64 15.28 2.98 13.23
C HIS A 64 16.77 3.25 13.07
N ASP A 65 17.13 3.95 12.00
CA ASP A 65 18.51 4.10 11.58
C ASP A 65 18.80 5.54 11.13
N PRO A 66 19.68 6.25 11.86
CA PRO A 66 19.95 7.67 11.59
C PRO A 66 20.73 7.91 10.28
N ILE A 67 21.20 6.86 9.62
CA ILE A 67 22.05 6.99 8.43
C ILE A 67 21.39 6.54 7.13
N THR A 68 20.13 6.11 7.17
CA THR A 68 19.42 5.62 5.98
C THR A 68 18.47 6.67 5.40
N GLY A 69 18.79 7.11 4.18
CA GLY A 69 17.87 7.85 3.33
C GLY A 69 17.15 6.93 2.34
N HIS A 70 16.15 7.47 1.67
CA HIS A 70 15.31 6.68 0.76
C HIS A 70 15.27 7.26 -0.65
N PHE A 71 14.99 6.41 -1.65
CA PHE A 71 14.59 6.84 -2.98
C PHE A 71 13.19 6.36 -3.31
N GLY A 72 12.51 7.05 -4.23
CA GLY A 72 11.18 6.70 -4.69
C GLY A 72 10.84 7.29 -6.06
N PHE A 73 9.60 7.13 -6.50
CA PHE A 73 9.10 7.62 -7.80
C PHE A 73 10.03 7.29 -8.97
N LEU A 74 10.78 6.18 -8.90
CA LEU A 74 11.71 5.78 -9.94
C LEU A 74 10.93 5.24 -11.15
N ASP A 75 10.98 5.98 -12.23
CA ASP A 75 10.54 5.56 -13.55
C ASP A 75 11.58 5.97 -14.59
N ALA A 76 12.00 5.06 -15.45
CA ALA A 76 13.00 5.33 -16.48
C ALA A 76 12.84 4.42 -17.68
N VAL A 77 13.28 4.88 -18.86
CA VAL A 77 13.44 4.04 -20.05
C VAL A 77 14.53 2.98 -19.81
N ASP A 78 14.51 1.89 -20.58
CA ASP A 78 15.47 0.79 -20.43
C ASP A 78 16.88 1.13 -20.94
N GLU A 79 17.52 2.08 -20.27
CA GLU A 79 18.87 2.54 -20.60
C GLU A 79 19.73 2.60 -19.33
N PRO A 80 20.89 1.89 -19.27
CA PRO A 80 21.77 1.88 -18.10
C PRO A 80 22.16 3.27 -17.59
N ASP A 81 22.52 4.16 -18.52
CA ASP A 81 23.00 5.51 -18.20
C ASP A 81 21.94 6.37 -17.56
N VAL A 82 20.64 6.17 -17.92
CA VAL A 82 19.54 6.89 -17.32
C VAL A 82 19.34 6.47 -15.86
N PHE A 83 19.39 5.16 -15.59
CA PHE A 83 19.34 4.66 -14.22
C PHE A 83 20.53 5.12 -13.39
N ALA A 84 21.76 5.04 -13.95
CA ALA A 84 22.97 5.51 -13.27
C ALA A 84 22.90 7.00 -12.93
N ALA A 85 22.47 7.85 -13.87
CA ALA A 85 22.34 9.29 -13.64
C ALA A 85 21.28 9.60 -12.57
N LEU A 86 20.09 8.98 -12.62
CA LEU A 86 19.03 9.23 -11.66
C LEU A 86 19.42 8.78 -10.26
N LEU A 87 19.92 7.56 -10.11
CA LEU A 87 20.36 7.04 -8.82
C LEU A 87 21.58 7.78 -8.29
N GLY A 88 22.51 8.16 -9.17
CA GLY A 88 23.66 8.99 -8.82
C GLY A 88 23.25 10.34 -8.22
N CYS A 89 22.22 11.00 -8.77
CA CYS A 89 21.67 12.23 -8.19
C CYS A 89 21.07 11.99 -6.81
N ALA A 90 20.28 10.92 -6.65
CA ALA A 90 19.66 10.57 -5.36
C ALA A 90 20.74 10.23 -4.31
N GLU A 91 21.74 9.41 -4.67
CA GLU A 91 22.86 9.04 -3.82
C GLU A 91 23.69 10.25 -3.41
N GLY A 92 24.03 11.15 -4.35
CA GLY A 92 24.79 12.38 -4.09
C GLY A 92 24.07 13.28 -3.10
N TRP A 93 22.79 13.54 -3.33
CA TRP A 93 21.95 14.37 -2.46
C TRP A 93 21.85 13.81 -1.03
N LEU A 94 21.76 12.49 -0.89
CA LEU A 94 21.73 11.82 0.41
C LEU A 94 23.10 11.86 1.11
N ARG A 95 24.22 11.67 0.39
CA ARG A 95 25.57 11.77 0.96
C ARG A 95 25.85 13.18 1.50
N GLU A 96 25.49 14.23 0.76
CA GLU A 96 25.62 15.63 1.19
C GLU A 96 24.90 15.92 2.51
N ARG A 97 23.87 15.08 2.86
CA ARG A 97 23.09 15.17 4.10
C ARG A 97 23.51 14.17 5.17
N GLY A 98 24.67 13.54 4.98
CA GLY A 98 25.26 12.63 5.95
C GLY A 98 24.68 11.22 5.94
N MET A 99 23.82 10.87 4.97
CA MET A 99 23.30 9.51 4.84
C MET A 99 24.40 8.57 4.34
N ARG A 100 24.48 7.39 4.92
CA ARG A 100 25.45 6.34 4.57
C ARG A 100 24.82 5.12 3.92
N GLN A 101 23.49 5.08 3.84
CA GLN A 101 22.72 4.05 3.18
C GLN A 101 21.57 4.68 2.41
N ILE A 102 21.23 4.10 1.27
CA ILE A 102 20.02 4.41 0.50
C ILE A 102 19.16 3.15 0.40
N ALA A 103 17.86 3.27 0.67
CA ALA A 103 16.89 2.18 0.54
C ALA A 103 15.65 2.63 -0.25
N GLY A 104 14.98 1.69 -0.92
CA GLY A 104 13.75 1.98 -1.66
C GLY A 104 13.39 0.92 -2.71
N PRO A 105 12.42 1.21 -3.58
CA PRO A 105 11.71 2.49 -3.67
C PRO A 105 10.63 2.67 -2.61
N PHE A 106 10.53 3.89 -2.08
CA PHE A 106 9.42 4.37 -1.27
C PHE A 106 8.89 5.66 -1.89
N SER A 107 7.63 5.69 -2.28
CA SER A 107 7.05 6.91 -2.86
C SER A 107 6.51 7.79 -1.74
N LEU A 108 7.42 8.33 -0.96
CA LEU A 108 7.53 9.14 0.23
C LEU A 108 7.82 8.31 1.49
N SER A 109 7.03 7.32 1.83
CA SER A 109 7.25 6.50 3.04
C SER A 109 6.86 5.03 2.84
N ILE A 110 7.14 4.19 3.85
CA ILE A 110 6.69 2.79 3.86
C ILE A 110 5.15 2.67 3.90
N ASN A 111 4.47 3.69 4.42
CA ASN A 111 3.00 3.72 4.53
C ASN A 111 2.31 4.11 3.22
N ASP A 112 3.06 4.37 2.16
CA ASP A 112 2.60 4.72 0.82
C ASP A 112 2.96 3.61 -0.18
N GLN A 113 3.16 3.94 -1.45
CA GLN A 113 3.66 2.96 -2.42
C GLN A 113 5.09 2.58 -2.09
N CYS A 114 5.34 1.33 -1.74
CA CYS A 114 6.67 0.85 -1.43
C CYS A 114 7.00 -0.46 -2.15
N GLY A 115 8.30 -0.64 -2.42
CA GLY A 115 8.83 -1.80 -3.12
C GLY A 115 8.69 -1.73 -4.65
N LEU A 116 9.68 -2.25 -5.32
CA LEU A 116 9.73 -2.43 -6.76
C LEU A 116 9.06 -3.76 -7.15
N LEU A 117 8.08 -3.74 -8.05
CA LEU A 117 7.52 -4.98 -8.61
C LEU A 117 8.62 -5.79 -9.30
N ILE A 118 8.80 -7.05 -8.92
CA ILE A 118 9.79 -7.98 -9.49
C ILE A 118 9.19 -9.28 -10.02
N GLU A 119 7.94 -9.61 -9.63
CA GLU A 119 7.17 -10.77 -10.14
C GLU A 119 5.69 -10.38 -10.27
N GLY A 120 4.97 -10.92 -11.26
CA GLY A 120 3.55 -10.68 -11.50
C GLY A 120 3.26 -9.44 -12.36
N PHE A 121 4.10 -9.17 -13.35
CA PHE A 121 4.00 -8.02 -14.27
C PHE A 121 2.77 -8.08 -15.18
N GLU A 122 2.22 -9.27 -15.40
CA GLU A 122 1.08 -9.55 -16.28
C GLU A 122 -0.29 -9.18 -15.66
N ARG A 123 -0.29 -8.68 -14.44
CA ARG A 123 -1.50 -8.27 -13.73
C ARG A 123 -1.45 -6.77 -13.40
N PRO A 124 -2.55 -6.03 -13.65
CA PRO A 124 -2.62 -4.62 -13.27
C PRO A 124 -2.37 -4.40 -11.77
N PRO A 125 -1.83 -3.24 -11.36
CA PRO A 125 -1.68 -2.92 -9.94
C PRO A 125 -3.03 -2.67 -9.28
N SER A 126 -3.17 -3.11 -8.03
CA SER A 126 -4.23 -2.65 -7.16
C SER A 126 -3.98 -1.21 -6.67
N MET A 127 -4.99 -0.60 -6.08
CA MET A 127 -4.88 0.75 -5.51
C MET A 127 -3.72 0.85 -4.52
N MET A 128 -2.92 1.93 -4.61
CA MET A 128 -1.72 2.17 -3.80
C MET A 128 -0.59 1.13 -3.95
N MET A 129 -0.63 0.31 -5.01
CA MET A 129 0.46 -0.63 -5.32
C MET A 129 1.24 -0.14 -6.54
N GLY A 130 2.57 -0.22 -6.47
CA GLY A 130 3.45 0.17 -7.55
C GLY A 130 3.35 -0.79 -8.76
N HIS A 131 3.72 -0.30 -9.92
CA HIS A 131 3.96 -1.09 -11.11
C HIS A 131 5.33 -0.74 -11.68
N ALA A 132 6.03 -1.72 -12.24
CA ALA A 132 7.36 -1.53 -12.81
C ALA A 132 7.55 -2.36 -14.06
N ARG A 133 8.57 -2.02 -14.85
CA ARG A 133 9.01 -2.81 -15.99
C ARG A 133 9.99 -3.90 -15.53
N PRO A 134 10.02 -5.08 -16.17
CA PRO A 134 10.86 -6.20 -15.75
C PRO A 134 12.38 -5.88 -15.67
N TYR A 135 12.85 -4.92 -16.45
CA TYR A 135 14.27 -4.55 -16.48
C TYR A 135 14.75 -3.73 -15.26
N TYR A 136 13.84 -3.14 -14.47
CA TYR A 136 14.22 -2.27 -13.34
C TYR A 136 15.08 -2.98 -12.31
N ALA A 137 14.71 -4.19 -11.91
CA ALA A 137 15.47 -4.98 -10.94
C ALA A 137 16.91 -5.17 -11.40
N LYS A 138 17.11 -5.61 -12.64
CA LYS A 138 18.43 -5.81 -13.25
C LYS A 138 19.26 -4.51 -13.30
N ARG A 139 18.60 -3.36 -13.56
CA ARG A 139 19.27 -2.04 -13.59
C ARG A 139 19.75 -1.61 -12.19
N LEU A 140 18.93 -1.82 -11.17
CA LEU A 140 19.30 -1.55 -9.78
C LEU A 140 20.45 -2.47 -9.32
N GLU A 141 20.34 -3.76 -9.56
CA GLU A 141 21.34 -4.75 -9.18
C GLU A 141 22.70 -4.49 -9.86
N ALA A 142 22.71 -4.10 -11.14
CA ALA A 142 23.92 -3.70 -11.86
C ALA A 142 24.61 -2.45 -11.26
N LEU A 143 23.87 -1.61 -10.52
CA LEU A 143 24.39 -0.43 -9.82
C LEU A 143 24.75 -0.71 -8.34
N GLY A 144 24.77 -1.99 -7.94
CA GLY A 144 25.19 -2.43 -6.61
C GLY A 144 24.08 -2.38 -5.56
N TYR A 145 22.82 -2.24 -5.95
CA TYR A 145 21.69 -2.38 -5.04
C TYR A 145 21.42 -3.86 -4.75
N ALA A 146 21.26 -4.21 -3.50
CA ALA A 146 20.95 -5.56 -3.05
C ALA A 146 19.55 -5.62 -2.38
N LYS A 147 18.98 -6.81 -2.33
CA LYS A 147 17.73 -7.05 -1.63
C LYS A 147 17.83 -6.66 -0.16
N ALA A 148 16.93 -5.80 0.31
CA ALA A 148 16.73 -5.54 1.73
C ALA A 148 15.51 -6.31 2.28
N LYS A 149 14.37 -6.28 1.57
CA LYS A 149 13.14 -6.94 2.02
C LYS A 149 12.21 -7.24 0.85
N ASP A 150 11.55 -8.40 0.86
CA ASP A 150 10.47 -8.71 -0.08
C ASP A 150 9.09 -8.55 0.56
N LEU A 151 8.15 -8.10 -0.25
CA LEU A 151 6.73 -7.90 0.06
C LEU A 151 5.92 -8.77 -0.90
N ILE A 152 4.95 -9.51 -0.38
CA ILE A 152 4.15 -10.45 -1.16
C ILE A 152 2.71 -9.96 -1.20
N ALA A 153 2.10 -9.95 -2.37
CA ALA A 153 0.68 -9.74 -2.57
C ALA A 153 0.02 -11.07 -2.96
N TYR A 154 -1.15 -11.30 -2.41
CA TYR A 154 -1.95 -12.52 -2.62
C TYR A 154 -3.23 -12.21 -3.37
N ASP A 155 -3.55 -13.01 -4.37
CA ASP A 155 -4.86 -13.05 -5.02
C ASP A 155 -5.79 -13.93 -4.19
N PHE A 156 -6.95 -13.41 -3.82
CA PHE A 156 -7.93 -14.10 -3.00
C PHE A 156 -9.29 -14.10 -3.70
N ASP A 157 -9.89 -15.28 -3.81
CA ASP A 157 -11.24 -15.43 -4.32
C ASP A 157 -12.26 -15.09 -3.22
N VAL A 158 -13.00 -14.01 -3.41
CA VAL A 158 -14.01 -13.56 -2.44
C VAL A 158 -15.14 -14.58 -2.28
N ALA A 159 -15.43 -15.37 -3.32
CA ALA A 159 -16.47 -16.41 -3.28
C ALA A 159 -16.02 -17.72 -2.58
N ALA A 160 -14.70 -17.90 -2.38
CA ALA A 160 -14.18 -19.12 -1.77
C ALA A 160 -14.78 -19.38 -0.36
N PRO A 161 -15.20 -20.61 -0.04
CA PRO A 161 -15.68 -20.93 1.30
C PRO A 161 -14.53 -20.83 2.31
N TRP A 162 -14.89 -20.59 3.56
CA TRP A 162 -13.90 -20.66 4.65
C TRP A 162 -13.52 -22.12 4.93
N PRO A 163 -12.26 -22.41 5.24
CA PRO A 163 -11.88 -23.70 5.82
C PRO A 163 -12.60 -23.93 7.17
N ALA A 164 -12.93 -25.18 7.50
CA ALA A 164 -13.68 -25.53 8.72
C ALA A 164 -13.08 -24.91 10.01
N ALA A 165 -11.75 -24.84 10.11
CA ALA A 165 -11.11 -24.22 11.27
C ALA A 165 -11.39 -22.69 11.37
N ALA A 166 -11.50 -21.99 10.25
CA ALA A 166 -11.87 -20.57 10.23
C ALA A 166 -13.36 -20.40 10.54
N GLU A 167 -14.23 -21.26 9.99
CA GLU A 167 -15.66 -21.25 10.29
C GLU A 167 -15.94 -21.44 11.78
N HIS A 168 -15.22 -22.36 12.44
CA HIS A 168 -15.33 -22.55 13.89
C HIS A 168 -14.96 -21.30 14.69
N LEU A 169 -13.90 -20.58 14.29
CA LEU A 169 -13.51 -19.33 14.96
C LEU A 169 -14.54 -18.23 14.76
N ILE A 170 -15.10 -18.12 13.54
CA ILE A 170 -16.15 -17.16 13.21
C ILE A 170 -17.44 -17.48 13.94
N ALA A 171 -17.83 -18.76 14.02
CA ALA A 171 -19.01 -19.20 14.76
C ALA A 171 -18.93 -18.81 16.25
N ARG A 172 -17.80 -19.06 16.89
CA ARG A 172 -17.57 -18.65 18.29
C ARG A 172 -17.72 -17.13 18.52
N LEU A 173 -17.35 -16.32 17.55
CA LEU A 173 -17.60 -14.87 17.61
C LEU A 173 -19.10 -14.55 17.58
N ARG A 174 -19.86 -15.27 16.73
CA ARG A 174 -21.31 -15.07 16.56
C ARG A 174 -22.13 -15.57 17.75
N GLU A 175 -21.65 -16.57 18.49
CA GLU A 175 -22.30 -17.12 19.69
C GLU A 175 -22.32 -16.13 20.87
N GLY A 176 -21.61 -15.05 20.81
CA GLY A 176 -21.90 -13.90 21.62
C GLY A 176 -20.99 -13.53 22.76
N GLY A 177 -21.25 -12.37 23.24
CA GLY A 177 -20.96 -11.81 24.54
C GLY A 177 -19.71 -10.93 24.56
N ARG A 178 -18.52 -11.50 24.66
CA ARG A 178 -17.30 -10.74 24.91
C ARG A 178 -16.61 -10.23 23.64
N LEU A 179 -16.80 -10.92 22.52
CA LEU A 179 -16.19 -10.59 21.23
C LEU A 179 -17.27 -10.11 20.25
N GLN A 180 -17.06 -8.97 19.66
CA GLN A 180 -17.97 -8.41 18.66
C GLN A 180 -17.19 -7.92 17.45
N VAL A 181 -17.84 -7.91 16.28
CA VAL A 181 -17.32 -7.30 15.06
C VAL A 181 -18.39 -6.40 14.49
N ARG A 182 -18.04 -5.17 14.23
CA ARG A 182 -18.95 -4.18 13.66
C ARG A 182 -18.31 -3.44 12.48
N PRO A 183 -19.13 -2.92 11.55
CA PRO A 183 -18.66 -1.95 10.57
C PRO A 183 -18.29 -0.63 11.26
N LEU A 184 -17.66 0.27 10.51
CA LEU A 184 -17.35 1.62 10.98
C LEU A 184 -18.60 2.49 11.08
N ASP A 185 -18.73 3.27 12.15
CA ASP A 185 -19.82 4.26 12.25
C ASP A 185 -19.48 5.53 11.43
N MET A 186 -20.09 5.65 10.26
CA MET A 186 -19.86 6.78 9.35
C MET A 186 -20.30 8.13 9.92
N ARG A 187 -21.12 8.16 10.98
CA ARG A 187 -21.53 9.41 11.66
C ARG A 187 -20.40 9.96 12.52
N HIS A 188 -19.57 9.06 13.06
CA HIS A 188 -18.40 9.37 13.88
C HIS A 188 -17.09 9.06 13.14
N TYR A 189 -17.08 9.29 11.81
CA TYR A 189 -16.00 8.85 10.92
C TYR A 189 -14.61 9.25 11.40
N GLN A 190 -14.43 10.47 11.91
CA GLN A 190 -13.11 10.98 12.32
C GLN A 190 -12.59 10.32 13.61
N GLU A 191 -13.48 10.03 14.55
CA GLU A 191 -13.18 9.32 15.80
C GLU A 191 -12.83 7.85 15.51
N GLU A 192 -13.60 7.22 14.62
CA GLU A 192 -13.36 5.85 14.18
C GLU A 192 -12.01 5.72 13.45
N ILE A 193 -11.65 6.69 12.61
CA ILE A 193 -10.33 6.72 11.95
C ILE A 193 -9.20 6.89 12.99
N ALA A 194 -9.39 7.67 14.03
CA ALA A 194 -8.42 7.78 15.11
C ALA A 194 -8.25 6.43 15.84
N THR A 195 -9.34 5.72 16.11
CA THR A 195 -9.33 4.37 16.69
C THR A 195 -8.58 3.37 15.80
N LEU A 196 -8.84 3.39 14.48
CA LEU A 196 -8.10 2.54 13.53
C LEU A 196 -6.61 2.88 13.53
N CYS A 197 -6.25 4.16 13.60
CA CYS A 197 -4.86 4.62 13.69
C CYS A 197 -4.16 4.09 14.95
N GLU A 198 -4.83 4.10 16.09
CA GLU A 198 -4.29 3.54 17.34
C GLU A 198 -4.05 2.04 17.24
N ILE A 199 -5.03 1.29 16.72
CA ILE A 199 -4.87 -0.17 16.52
C ILE A 199 -3.73 -0.45 15.55
N PHE A 200 -3.62 0.32 14.45
CA PHE A 200 -2.52 0.20 13.51
C PHE A 200 -1.17 0.42 14.20
N ASN A 201 -1.02 1.54 14.89
CA ASN A 201 0.23 1.90 15.53
C ASN A 201 0.69 0.87 16.58
N ASP A 202 -0.24 0.28 17.32
CA ASP A 202 0.06 -0.81 18.24
C ASP A 202 0.43 -2.10 17.48
N ALA A 203 -0.43 -2.55 16.57
CA ALA A 203 -0.32 -3.85 15.90
C ALA A 203 0.99 -4.01 15.10
N TRP A 204 1.46 -2.94 14.44
CA TRP A 204 2.66 -2.96 13.60
C TRP A 204 3.91 -2.40 14.25
N SER A 205 3.86 -1.96 15.52
CA SER A 205 4.99 -1.28 16.20
C SER A 205 6.31 -2.06 16.22
N GLY A 206 6.28 -3.37 16.08
CA GLY A 206 7.45 -4.24 15.95
C GLY A 206 7.83 -4.64 14.51
N SER A 207 7.13 -4.13 13.51
CA SER A 207 7.38 -4.50 12.12
C SER A 207 8.60 -3.78 11.53
N TRP A 208 9.24 -4.42 10.56
CA TRP A 208 10.39 -3.85 9.86
C TRP A 208 10.04 -2.51 9.21
N GLY A 209 10.88 -1.50 9.44
CA GLY A 209 10.73 -0.17 8.84
C GLY A 209 9.45 0.57 9.27
N PHE A 210 8.73 0.10 10.28
CA PHE A 210 7.47 0.68 10.71
C PHE A 210 7.63 2.14 11.14
N ILE A 211 6.80 3.00 10.56
CA ILE A 211 6.64 4.41 10.93
C ILE A 211 5.18 4.58 11.40
N PRO A 212 4.94 5.07 12.63
CA PRO A 212 3.58 5.25 13.10
C PRO A 212 2.85 6.33 12.28
N PHE A 213 1.57 6.14 12.05
CA PHE A 213 0.72 7.20 11.52
C PHE A 213 0.49 8.28 12.59
N GLY A 214 0.66 9.53 12.20
CA GLY A 214 0.06 10.65 12.92
C GLY A 214 -1.45 10.70 12.67
N VAL A 215 -2.19 11.27 13.61
CA VAL A 215 -3.67 11.41 13.47
C VAL A 215 -4.04 12.23 12.24
N GLU A 216 -3.28 13.27 11.93
CA GLU A 216 -3.50 14.10 10.74
C GLU A 216 -3.25 13.35 9.43
N GLU A 217 -2.23 12.49 9.40
CA GLU A 217 -1.93 11.63 8.24
C GLU A 217 -3.03 10.59 8.02
N ALA A 218 -3.49 9.96 9.12
CA ALA A 218 -4.60 9.01 9.06
C ALA A 218 -5.89 9.69 8.56
N ARG A 219 -6.20 10.89 9.05
CA ARG A 219 -7.34 11.69 8.59
C ARG A 219 -7.21 12.11 7.13
N TYR A 220 -6.03 12.51 6.69
CA TYR A 220 -5.77 12.87 5.30
C TYR A 220 -6.05 11.70 4.36
N LEU A 221 -5.48 10.52 4.64
CA LEU A 221 -5.73 9.30 3.86
C LEU A 221 -7.20 8.92 3.88
N ALA A 222 -7.83 8.91 5.06
CA ALA A 222 -9.22 8.58 5.22
C ALA A 222 -10.14 9.53 4.43
N ASN A 223 -9.87 10.83 4.45
CA ASN A 223 -10.63 11.81 3.67
C ASN A 223 -10.42 11.63 2.17
N THR A 224 -9.21 11.28 1.73
CA THR A 224 -8.91 10.99 0.32
C THR A 224 -9.71 9.80 -0.20
N ILE A 225 -9.85 8.73 0.59
CA ILE A 225 -10.60 7.55 0.18
C ILE A 225 -12.09 7.61 0.49
N ARG A 226 -12.55 8.58 1.31
CA ARG A 226 -13.95 8.68 1.76
C ARG A 226 -15.01 8.60 0.65
N PRO A 227 -14.82 9.19 -0.55
CA PRO A 227 -15.77 9.08 -1.65
C PRO A 227 -15.92 7.67 -2.22
N LEU A 228 -14.96 6.78 -1.93
CA LEU A 228 -14.82 5.44 -2.50
C LEU A 228 -15.24 4.33 -1.54
N VAL A 229 -15.36 4.65 -0.24
CA VAL A 229 -15.61 3.69 0.84
C VAL A 229 -16.96 3.90 1.49
N ASN A 230 -17.43 2.89 2.20
CA ASN A 230 -18.60 2.95 3.07
C ASN A 230 -18.31 2.26 4.41
N ALA A 231 -19.28 2.17 5.29
CA ALA A 231 -19.14 1.56 6.61
C ALA A 231 -18.51 0.14 6.56
N HIS A 232 -18.88 -0.65 5.57
CA HIS A 232 -18.46 -2.05 5.41
C HIS A 232 -17.10 -2.21 4.71
N SER A 233 -16.48 -1.12 4.25
CA SER A 233 -15.07 -1.12 3.82
C SER A 233 -14.12 -1.26 5.02
N PHE A 234 -14.64 -1.13 6.22
CA PHE A 234 -13.95 -1.21 7.49
C PHE A 234 -14.63 -2.23 8.40
N ALA A 235 -13.86 -2.96 9.17
CA ALA A 235 -14.38 -3.79 10.24
C ALA A 235 -13.55 -3.56 11.50
N ILE A 236 -14.22 -3.36 12.62
CA ILE A 236 -13.62 -3.18 13.95
C ILE A 236 -14.03 -4.36 14.80
N GLY A 237 -13.03 -5.05 15.36
CA GLY A 237 -13.22 -6.13 16.32
C GLY A 237 -13.04 -5.62 17.74
N GLU A 238 -14.01 -5.92 18.58
CA GLU A 238 -14.05 -5.48 19.96
C GLU A 238 -13.98 -6.66 20.93
N LEU A 239 -13.26 -6.47 22.03
CA LEU A 239 -13.23 -7.36 23.18
C LEU A 239 -13.82 -6.59 24.37
N GLU A 240 -15.00 -7.01 24.87
CA GLU A 240 -15.72 -6.34 25.98
C GLU A 240 -15.95 -4.84 25.72
N GLY A 241 -16.24 -4.48 24.47
CA GLY A 241 -16.46 -3.09 24.04
C GLY A 241 -15.18 -2.30 23.75
N GLU A 242 -13.99 -2.86 23.98
CA GLU A 242 -12.72 -2.21 23.63
C GLU A 242 -12.33 -2.57 22.18
N PRO A 243 -12.06 -1.59 21.29
CA PRO A 243 -11.55 -1.84 19.95
C PRO A 243 -10.11 -2.40 19.98
N VAL A 244 -9.94 -3.64 19.50
CA VAL A 244 -8.67 -4.38 19.59
C VAL A 244 -8.22 -5.01 18.26
N ALA A 245 -9.09 -5.05 17.27
CA ALA A 245 -8.76 -5.56 15.94
C ALA A 245 -9.39 -4.68 14.86
N MET A 246 -8.79 -4.68 13.68
CA MET A 246 -9.33 -3.97 12.54
C MET A 246 -9.01 -4.66 11.23
N SER A 247 -9.83 -4.41 10.22
CA SER A 247 -9.51 -4.65 8.81
C SER A 247 -10.03 -3.52 7.96
N VAL A 248 -9.27 -3.18 6.90
CA VAL A 248 -9.65 -2.15 5.93
C VAL A 248 -9.49 -2.73 4.53
N ALA A 249 -10.58 -2.74 3.77
CA ALA A 249 -10.58 -3.11 2.37
C ALA A 249 -11.14 -1.97 1.53
N VAL A 250 -10.35 -1.53 0.56
CA VAL A 250 -10.73 -0.44 -0.34
C VAL A 250 -11.03 -0.98 -1.74
N PRO A 251 -12.06 -0.46 -2.42
CA PRO A 251 -12.32 -0.79 -3.81
C PRO A 251 -11.11 -0.47 -4.69
N ASN A 252 -10.81 -1.31 -5.67
CA ASN A 252 -9.69 -1.09 -6.59
C ASN A 252 -10.04 -0.05 -7.65
N VAL A 253 -9.87 1.22 -7.33
CA VAL A 253 -10.16 2.34 -8.22
C VAL A 253 -9.36 2.30 -9.52
N ASN A 254 -8.24 1.57 -9.56
CA ASN A 254 -7.48 1.39 -10.80
C ASN A 254 -8.30 0.75 -11.92
N GLU A 255 -9.34 -0.06 -11.59
CA GLU A 255 -10.31 -0.53 -12.59
C GLU A 255 -11.11 0.63 -13.21
N ALA A 256 -11.52 1.58 -12.39
CA ALA A 256 -12.34 2.71 -12.84
C ALA A 256 -11.55 3.75 -13.63
N ILE A 257 -10.30 4.02 -13.25
CA ILE A 257 -9.45 5.03 -13.92
C ILE A 257 -8.71 4.51 -15.14
N ARG A 258 -8.70 3.20 -15.37
CA ARG A 258 -8.03 2.58 -16.52
C ARG A 258 -8.58 3.14 -17.83
N GLY A 259 -7.69 3.62 -18.70
CA GLY A 259 -8.03 4.25 -19.96
C GLY A 259 -8.46 5.72 -19.89
N LEU A 260 -8.43 6.34 -18.70
CA LEU A 260 -8.64 7.79 -18.56
C LEU A 260 -7.37 8.60 -18.80
N ASP A 261 -6.24 7.93 -18.95
CA ASP A 261 -4.95 8.55 -19.24
C ASP A 261 -4.52 9.63 -18.23
N GLY A 262 -4.99 9.50 -17.00
CA GLY A 262 -4.71 10.45 -15.92
C GLY A 262 -5.53 11.75 -15.98
N HIS A 263 -6.49 11.87 -16.89
CA HIS A 263 -7.26 13.11 -17.09
C HIS A 263 -8.76 12.90 -16.77
N LEU A 264 -9.31 13.77 -15.93
CA LEU A 264 -10.75 13.81 -15.64
C LEU A 264 -11.48 14.83 -16.50
N LEU A 265 -10.80 15.88 -16.96
CA LEU A 265 -11.39 16.94 -17.78
C LEU A 265 -10.96 16.78 -19.23
N PRO A 266 -11.82 17.14 -20.21
CA PRO A 266 -13.18 17.69 -19.98
C PRO A 266 -14.24 16.63 -19.66
N LEU A 267 -14.13 15.36 -20.12
CA LEU A 267 -15.20 14.36 -20.03
C LEU A 267 -14.79 13.05 -19.32
N GLY A 268 -13.55 12.93 -18.87
CA GLY A 268 -13.05 11.71 -18.20
C GLY A 268 -13.77 11.38 -16.89
N TRP A 269 -14.38 12.36 -16.24
CA TRP A 269 -15.18 12.15 -15.03
C TRP A 269 -16.48 11.38 -15.28
N LEU A 270 -17.06 11.46 -16.49
CA LEU A 270 -18.30 10.74 -16.84
C LEU A 270 -18.12 9.21 -16.78
N PRO A 271 -17.17 8.60 -17.54
CA PRO A 271 -16.93 7.15 -17.44
C PRO A 271 -16.45 6.74 -16.05
N LEU A 272 -15.70 7.57 -15.33
CA LEU A 272 -15.31 7.30 -13.95
C LEU A 272 -16.53 7.17 -13.04
N LEU A 273 -17.42 8.17 -13.07
CA LEU A 273 -18.62 8.18 -12.27
C LEU A 273 -19.54 7.01 -12.59
N TRP A 274 -19.72 6.70 -13.88
CA TRP A 274 -20.51 5.55 -14.33
C TRP A 274 -19.93 4.23 -13.82
N ARG A 275 -18.61 4.02 -13.96
CA ARG A 275 -17.93 2.81 -13.46
C ARG A 275 -18.05 2.66 -11.94
N LEU A 276 -17.94 3.76 -11.20
CA LEU A 276 -18.04 3.74 -9.74
C LEU A 276 -19.47 3.55 -9.21
N LYS A 277 -20.51 4.08 -9.91
CA LYS A 277 -21.88 4.12 -9.41
C LYS A 277 -22.81 3.10 -10.05
N VAL A 278 -22.56 2.72 -11.30
CA VAL A 278 -23.44 1.87 -12.10
C VAL A 278 -22.76 0.55 -12.50
N GLY A 279 -21.55 0.63 -13.07
CA GLY A 279 -20.83 -0.55 -13.53
C GLY A 279 -20.31 -1.44 -12.39
N GLY A 280 -20.07 -0.85 -11.22
CA GLY A 280 -19.47 -1.50 -10.06
C GLY A 280 -18.00 -1.86 -10.27
N LEU A 281 -17.26 -1.97 -9.18
CA LEU A 281 -15.90 -2.50 -9.16
C LEU A 281 -15.95 -3.98 -8.78
N ARG A 282 -15.09 -4.77 -9.39
CA ARG A 282 -15.07 -6.24 -9.18
C ARG A 282 -13.94 -6.71 -8.27
N THR A 283 -12.94 -5.84 -8.06
CA THR A 283 -11.83 -6.16 -7.19
C THR A 283 -11.68 -5.14 -6.06
N ALA A 284 -11.17 -5.60 -4.93
CA ALA A 284 -10.84 -4.77 -3.77
C ALA A 284 -9.42 -5.09 -3.31
N ARG A 285 -8.84 -4.21 -2.52
CA ARG A 285 -7.59 -4.47 -1.82
C ARG A 285 -7.83 -4.40 -0.32
N MET A 286 -7.55 -5.50 0.39
CA MET A 286 -7.42 -5.49 1.84
C MET A 286 -6.04 -4.94 2.19
N SER A 287 -6.01 -3.67 2.52
CA SER A 287 -4.78 -2.92 2.76
C SER A 287 -4.27 -3.03 4.20
N LEU A 288 -5.17 -3.21 5.16
CA LEU A 288 -4.84 -3.31 6.57
C LEU A 288 -5.62 -4.47 7.20
N LEU A 289 -4.90 -5.26 8.02
CA LEU A 289 -5.46 -6.26 8.92
C LEU A 289 -4.60 -6.25 10.18
N GLY A 290 -5.14 -5.83 11.31
CA GLY A 290 -4.39 -5.70 12.55
C GLY A 290 -5.16 -6.20 13.76
N VAL A 291 -4.40 -6.75 14.71
CA VAL A 291 -4.87 -7.10 16.04
C VAL A 291 -3.87 -6.52 17.03
N ARG A 292 -4.34 -5.86 18.11
CA ARG A 292 -3.45 -5.29 19.13
C ARG A 292 -2.45 -6.33 19.62
N ARG A 293 -1.21 -5.94 19.86
CA ARG A 293 -0.08 -6.83 20.16
C ARG A 293 -0.35 -7.79 21.31
N ARG A 294 -1.04 -7.34 22.36
CA ARG A 294 -1.40 -8.17 23.52
C ARG A 294 -2.26 -9.39 23.18
N LEU A 295 -2.94 -9.39 22.03
CA LEU A 295 -3.79 -10.49 21.56
C LEU A 295 -3.17 -11.28 20.41
N GLN A 296 -2.04 -10.83 19.84
CA GLN A 296 -1.36 -11.57 18.77
C GLN A 296 -0.88 -12.93 19.29
N GLY A 297 -1.03 -13.96 18.45
CA GLY A 297 -0.69 -15.34 18.81
C GLY A 297 -1.68 -16.04 19.76
N THR A 298 -2.75 -15.37 20.20
CA THR A 298 -3.82 -15.98 21.00
C THR A 298 -5.00 -16.45 20.16
N MET A 299 -5.80 -17.38 20.70
CA MET A 299 -7.05 -17.82 20.05
C MET A 299 -8.07 -16.68 19.91
N THR A 300 -8.15 -15.79 20.89
CA THR A 300 -8.99 -14.57 20.83
C THR A 300 -8.58 -13.66 19.69
N GLY A 301 -7.28 -13.39 19.57
CA GLY A 301 -6.77 -12.59 18.46
C GLY A 301 -7.00 -13.22 17.09
N ALA A 302 -6.86 -14.54 16.98
CA ALA A 302 -7.16 -15.27 15.75
C ALA A 302 -8.66 -15.18 15.40
N ALA A 303 -9.55 -15.38 16.38
CA ALA A 303 -10.99 -15.26 16.17
C ALA A 303 -11.36 -13.85 15.70
N LEU A 304 -10.85 -12.81 16.33
CA LEU A 304 -11.08 -11.41 15.93
C LEU A 304 -10.55 -11.12 14.52
N ALA A 305 -9.34 -11.59 14.19
CA ALA A 305 -8.78 -11.44 12.85
C ALA A 305 -9.68 -12.06 11.77
N PHE A 306 -10.13 -13.29 11.97
CA PHE A 306 -11.08 -13.94 11.06
C PHE A 306 -12.43 -13.23 11.02
N GLY A 307 -12.93 -12.77 12.16
CA GLY A 307 -14.21 -12.06 12.22
C GLY A 307 -14.21 -10.75 11.45
N VAL A 308 -13.16 -9.94 11.57
CA VAL A 308 -13.09 -8.67 10.80
C VAL A 308 -12.92 -8.93 9.31
N ILE A 309 -12.19 -9.99 8.92
CA ILE A 309 -12.08 -10.38 7.50
C ILE A 309 -13.44 -10.90 6.99
N ASP A 310 -14.13 -11.76 7.75
CA ASP A 310 -15.43 -12.33 7.38
C ASP A 310 -16.49 -11.25 7.18
N SER A 311 -16.53 -10.25 8.06
CA SER A 311 -17.45 -9.12 7.95
C SER A 311 -17.27 -8.37 6.62
N ILE A 312 -16.02 -8.07 6.24
CA ILE A 312 -15.69 -7.40 4.97
C ILE A 312 -15.99 -8.32 3.78
N LYS A 313 -15.56 -9.59 3.86
CA LYS A 313 -15.78 -10.59 2.80
C LYS A 313 -17.27 -10.77 2.49
N ALA A 314 -18.10 -10.94 3.52
CA ALA A 314 -19.54 -11.11 3.34
C ALA A 314 -20.18 -9.92 2.61
N TYR A 315 -19.81 -8.70 2.96
CA TYR A 315 -20.26 -7.51 2.25
C TYR A 315 -19.82 -7.51 0.79
N HIS A 316 -18.54 -7.81 0.52
CA HIS A 316 -18.01 -7.82 -0.85
C HIS A 316 -18.66 -8.89 -1.72
N GLN A 317 -18.92 -10.07 -1.17
CA GLN A 317 -19.67 -11.15 -1.89
C GLN A 317 -21.05 -10.66 -2.31
N GLN A 318 -21.80 -10.05 -1.41
CA GLN A 318 -23.16 -9.54 -1.67
C GLN A 318 -23.19 -8.41 -2.71
N HIS A 319 -22.07 -7.68 -2.87
CA HIS A 319 -21.96 -6.54 -3.78
C HIS A 319 -21.18 -6.83 -5.07
N GLY A 320 -21.01 -8.11 -5.40
CA GLY A 320 -20.49 -8.55 -6.71
C GLY A 320 -18.96 -8.45 -6.87
N TYR A 321 -18.22 -8.27 -5.79
CA TYR A 321 -16.76 -8.40 -5.84
C TYR A 321 -16.36 -9.86 -6.01
N SER A 322 -15.47 -10.13 -6.95
CA SER A 322 -14.99 -11.47 -7.24
C SER A 322 -13.61 -11.76 -6.64
N LYS A 323 -12.76 -10.75 -6.58
CA LYS A 323 -11.37 -10.89 -6.14
C LYS A 323 -10.98 -9.82 -5.12
N ALA A 324 -10.11 -10.21 -4.19
CA ALA A 324 -9.44 -9.29 -3.28
C ALA A 324 -7.93 -9.49 -3.35
N GLU A 325 -7.18 -8.39 -3.42
CA GLU A 325 -5.74 -8.43 -3.18
C GLU A 325 -5.50 -8.29 -1.68
N LEU A 326 -4.79 -9.27 -1.08
CA LEU A 326 -4.31 -9.17 0.29
C LEU A 326 -2.85 -8.72 0.22
N SER A 327 -2.60 -7.44 0.45
CA SER A 327 -1.27 -6.87 0.24
C SER A 327 -0.99 -5.67 1.12
N TRP A 328 0.24 -5.46 1.37
CA TRP A 328 1.39 -6.34 1.19
C TRP A 328 1.74 -7.05 2.51
N VAL A 329 2.34 -8.22 2.42
CA VAL A 329 2.79 -9.02 3.57
C VAL A 329 4.29 -9.23 3.45
N PHE A 330 5.05 -8.94 4.50
CA PHE A 330 6.49 -9.21 4.54
C PHE A 330 6.80 -10.70 4.37
N GLU A 331 7.86 -11.02 3.63
CA GLU A 331 8.29 -12.40 3.36
C GLU A 331 8.56 -13.23 4.61
N ASP A 332 9.01 -12.59 5.68
CA ASP A 332 9.32 -13.21 6.98
C ASP A 332 8.13 -13.26 7.94
N ASN A 333 7.00 -12.63 7.61
CA ASN A 333 5.77 -12.76 8.39
C ASN A 333 5.08 -14.10 8.12
N ARG A 334 5.77 -15.19 8.47
CA ARG A 334 5.32 -16.57 8.24
C ARG A 334 3.95 -16.88 8.84
N PRO A 335 3.58 -16.40 10.05
CA PRO A 335 2.27 -16.66 10.62
C PRO A 335 1.14 -16.13 9.74
N VAL A 336 1.21 -14.88 9.32
CA VAL A 336 0.18 -14.26 8.47
C VAL A 336 0.12 -14.91 7.09
N ARG A 337 1.28 -15.18 6.47
CA ARG A 337 1.36 -15.88 5.19
C ARG A 337 0.68 -17.23 5.22
N LYS A 338 0.99 -18.06 6.25
CA LYS A 338 0.35 -19.37 6.42
C LYS A 338 -1.16 -19.29 6.59
N ILE A 339 -1.65 -18.26 7.28
CA ILE A 339 -3.11 -18.03 7.42
C ILE A 339 -3.71 -17.72 6.06
N ILE A 340 -3.15 -16.77 5.32
CA ILE A 340 -3.62 -16.37 3.99
C ILE A 340 -3.63 -17.56 3.03
N GLU A 341 -2.54 -18.32 2.97
CA GLU A 341 -2.42 -19.50 2.10
C GLU A 341 -3.42 -20.61 2.47
N LYS A 342 -3.65 -20.83 3.77
CA LYS A 342 -4.66 -21.80 4.25
C LYS A 342 -6.10 -21.43 3.89
N VAL A 343 -6.40 -20.14 3.80
CA VAL A 343 -7.74 -19.66 3.42
C VAL A 343 -7.91 -19.51 1.91
N GLY A 344 -6.93 -19.95 1.12
CA GLY A 344 -7.01 -19.98 -0.34
C GLY A 344 -6.36 -18.75 -1.03
N GLY A 345 -5.64 -17.91 -0.30
CA GLY A 345 -4.85 -16.85 -0.90
C GLY A 345 -3.65 -17.40 -1.66
N VAL A 346 -3.48 -17.00 -2.91
CA VAL A 346 -2.40 -17.44 -3.79
C VAL A 346 -1.42 -16.27 -3.99
N PRO A 347 -0.11 -16.44 -3.67
CA PRO A 347 0.87 -15.40 -3.95
C PRO A 347 0.93 -15.18 -5.46
N TYR A 348 0.83 -13.92 -5.91
CA TYR A 348 0.78 -13.62 -7.34
C TYR A 348 1.66 -12.43 -7.76
N LYS A 349 2.06 -11.59 -6.79
CA LYS A 349 3.03 -10.52 -7.02
C LYS A 349 4.06 -10.48 -5.91
N ARG A 350 5.27 -10.08 -6.27
CA ARG A 350 6.35 -9.80 -5.34
C ARG A 350 6.92 -8.42 -5.61
N TYR A 351 7.10 -7.69 -4.54
CA TYR A 351 7.76 -6.40 -4.55
C TYR A 351 9.03 -6.48 -3.72
N ARG A 352 10.08 -5.79 -4.13
CA ARG A 352 11.37 -5.79 -3.44
C ARG A 352 11.78 -4.38 -3.04
N ILE A 353 12.16 -4.24 -1.79
CA ILE A 353 12.89 -3.09 -1.31
C ILE A 353 14.37 -3.41 -1.48
N TYR A 354 15.07 -2.52 -2.16
CA TYR A 354 16.51 -2.58 -2.36
C TYR A 354 17.23 -1.65 -1.41
N ALA A 355 18.48 -1.96 -1.09
CA ALA A 355 19.36 -1.06 -0.34
C ALA A 355 20.77 -1.11 -0.90
N LYS A 356 21.52 -0.01 -0.68
CA LYS A 356 22.93 0.13 -1.06
C LYS A 356 23.64 0.99 -0.03
N ALA A 357 24.87 0.62 0.36
CA ALA A 357 25.73 1.48 1.14
C ALA A 357 26.21 2.66 0.29
N LEU A 358 26.18 3.86 0.86
CA LEU A 358 26.70 5.06 0.27
C LEU A 358 28.13 5.26 0.82
N ASN A 359 29.09 4.51 0.25
CA ASN A 359 30.49 4.72 0.60
C ASN A 359 30.87 6.17 0.27
N GLY A 360 31.56 6.83 1.21
CA GLY A 360 32.05 8.20 1.06
C GLY A 360 33.16 8.29 0.01
#